data_9bd7300a8f95a3914b45c42863b6d983
#
_entry.id   9bd7300a8f95a3914b45c42863b6d983
#
_cell.length_a   1.000
_cell.length_b   1.000
_cell.length_c   1.000
_cell.angle_alpha   90.00
_cell.angle_beta   90.00
_cell.angle_gamma   90.00
#
_symmetry.space_group_name_H-M   'P 1'
#
loop_
_entity.id
_entity.type
_entity.pdbx_description
1 polymer ?
#
loop_
_entity_poly.entity_id
_entity_poly.type
_entity_poly.pdbx_seq_one_letter_code
_entity_poly.pdbx_strand_id
1 'polypeptide(L)'
;MRAKARKISLYLLFFVTLLAYFSAWWAVRTYGSISMEEIVFHLNVPLDGVNTEYIVSYLGTALAPSLAVFCIAMFLYRRCCLFLRTRKTYTCVDVRLGKKRWYVELTDRAFSKSMALLLAFGLVFMAVGTDNLLNIGEYLYNQFHKSSFIEEQYQKPDSSILTFPEQKRNLVYIYLESMEKTFEDKENGGNLEENVIPELTALADENVTFQLGPDGKQGILPLTSSWTIAAMVAQTSGLPLKIPVEKNSMSKYGSFLPGAVTLGEVLEDEGYKNMLMVGSYASFAGRDQYFKDHGNYKIWDFGTAKREKKVPKDYDIGWWGIEDEKLFEYAKEELTKLSQGSEPFNFTVLTVDTHNPDGYVCRLCGDEFENQYSNVLRCGSRQAVEFVSWIKEQPWYENTTVVIAGDHATMVKNYAPDDDSYERGVYYCFLNPAAVPADRTHSACTMDLFPTTLAAMGVEIEGDRLGLGTNLFSDRDTILDEFGKEEVISQLNMKSDFYDHELLYGEPAEETD
;
A
#
# COMPACT_ATOMS: atom_id res chain seq x y z
N MET A 1 36.81 31.83 -7.00
CA MET A 1 36.08 30.87 -6.16
C MET A 1 34.59 30.80 -6.50
N ARG A 2 33.81 31.89 -6.51
CA ARG A 2 32.35 31.89 -6.77
C ARG A 2 31.92 31.24 -8.10
N ALA A 3 32.65 31.46 -9.23
CA ALA A 3 32.30 30.87 -10.53
C ALA A 3 32.55 29.35 -10.61
N LYS A 4 33.51 28.82 -9.86
CA LYS A 4 33.81 27.39 -9.78
C LYS A 4 32.75 26.67 -8.91
N ALA A 5 32.37 27.28 -7.79
CA ALA A 5 31.30 26.79 -6.94
C ALA A 5 29.95 26.72 -7.69
N ARG A 6 29.58 27.78 -8.42
CA ARG A 6 28.34 27.81 -9.23
C ARG A 6 28.28 26.68 -10.30
N LYS A 7 29.42 26.37 -10.93
CA LYS A 7 29.46 25.27 -11.90
C LYS A 7 29.27 23.90 -11.25
N ILE A 8 29.90 23.69 -10.07
CA ILE A 8 29.74 22.45 -9.30
C ILE A 8 28.30 22.29 -8.87
N SER A 9 27.65 23.35 -8.36
CA SER A 9 26.23 23.30 -7.97
C SER A 9 25.32 22.95 -9.15
N LEU A 10 25.58 23.48 -10.36
CA LEU A 10 24.80 23.14 -11.56
C LEU A 10 24.98 21.68 -11.98
N TYR A 11 26.19 21.14 -11.87
CA TYR A 11 26.42 19.73 -12.18
C TYR A 11 25.75 18.81 -11.16
N LEU A 12 25.82 19.18 -9.90
CA LEU A 12 25.13 18.44 -8.82
C LEU A 12 23.62 18.47 -9.04
N LEU A 13 23.06 19.65 -9.31
CA LEU A 13 21.63 19.81 -9.60
C LEU A 13 21.21 18.93 -10.80
N PHE A 14 21.98 18.93 -11.87
CA PHE A 14 21.70 18.11 -13.05
C PHE A 14 21.73 16.61 -12.72
N PHE A 15 22.73 16.16 -11.96
CA PHE A 15 22.80 14.76 -11.53
C PHE A 15 21.63 14.36 -10.62
N VAL A 16 21.29 15.19 -9.63
CA VAL A 16 20.17 14.95 -8.72
C VAL A 16 18.84 14.87 -9.48
N THR A 17 18.62 15.76 -10.45
CA THR A 17 17.40 15.73 -11.28
C THR A 17 17.32 14.48 -12.16
N LEU A 18 18.45 14.05 -12.75
CA LEU A 18 18.52 12.77 -13.46
C LEU A 18 18.20 11.59 -12.55
N LEU A 19 18.81 11.56 -11.38
CA LEU A 19 18.58 10.50 -10.41
C LEU A 19 17.11 10.46 -9.96
N ALA A 20 16.51 11.62 -9.67
CA ALA A 20 15.09 11.71 -9.31
C ALA A 20 14.19 11.15 -10.43
N TYR A 21 14.43 11.54 -11.70
CA TYR A 21 13.65 11.06 -12.83
C TYR A 21 13.76 9.53 -13.02
N PHE A 22 14.99 9.00 -13.03
CA PHE A 22 15.18 7.55 -13.18
C PHE A 22 14.70 6.75 -11.96
N SER A 23 14.76 7.34 -10.76
CA SER A 23 14.18 6.72 -9.55
C SER A 23 12.66 6.67 -9.65
N ALA A 24 12.00 7.75 -10.06
CA ALA A 24 10.56 7.78 -10.31
C ALA A 24 10.15 6.76 -11.38
N TRP A 25 10.89 6.73 -12.48
CA TRP A 25 10.65 5.76 -13.55
C TRP A 25 10.83 4.30 -13.09
N TRP A 26 11.86 4.01 -12.26
CA TRP A 26 12.06 2.70 -11.66
C TRP A 26 10.91 2.34 -10.72
N ALA A 27 10.48 3.26 -9.85
CA ALA A 27 9.41 3.04 -8.89
C ALA A 27 8.09 2.68 -9.62
N VAL A 28 7.66 3.50 -10.58
CA VAL A 28 6.45 3.23 -11.37
C VAL A 28 6.57 1.95 -12.21
N ARG A 29 7.77 1.61 -12.68
CA ARG A 29 7.97 0.36 -13.42
C ARG A 29 7.90 -0.87 -12.51
N THR A 30 8.35 -0.75 -11.27
CA THR A 30 8.46 -1.85 -10.31
C THR A 30 7.14 -2.08 -9.56
N TYR A 31 6.47 -1.00 -9.17
CA TYR A 31 5.30 -1.03 -8.29
C TYR A 31 3.98 -0.61 -8.97
N GLY A 32 4.01 -0.24 -10.26
CA GLY A 32 2.83 0.27 -10.96
C GLY A 32 2.48 1.69 -10.50
N SER A 33 1.28 1.89 -10.00
CA SER A 33 0.87 3.16 -9.38
C SER A 33 1.40 3.21 -7.94
N ILE A 34 2.34 4.10 -7.68
CA ILE A 34 2.88 4.35 -6.34
C ILE A 34 2.55 5.77 -5.91
N SER A 35 2.04 5.94 -4.68
CA SER A 35 1.74 7.26 -4.14
C SER A 35 2.99 7.94 -3.54
N MET A 36 2.96 9.27 -3.45
CA MET A 36 4.04 10.00 -2.76
C MET A 36 4.05 9.69 -1.26
N GLU A 37 2.90 9.44 -0.66
CA GLU A 37 2.75 9.01 0.73
C GLU A 37 3.50 7.70 0.99
N GLU A 38 3.33 6.72 0.10
CA GLU A 38 4.03 5.44 0.17
C GLU A 38 5.55 5.61 0.03
N ILE A 39 6.00 6.44 -0.91
CA ILE A 39 7.44 6.75 -1.08
C ILE A 39 8.00 7.40 0.20
N VAL A 40 7.31 8.41 0.74
CA VAL A 40 7.73 9.10 1.97
C VAL A 40 7.74 8.13 3.14
N PHE A 41 6.74 7.26 3.26
CA PHE A 41 6.69 6.22 4.28
C PHE A 41 7.93 5.32 4.20
N HIS A 42 8.21 4.71 3.04
CA HIS A 42 9.33 3.78 2.87
C HIS A 42 10.71 4.43 3.01
N LEU A 43 10.84 5.74 2.77
CA LEU A 43 12.07 6.49 3.07
C LEU A 43 12.30 6.70 4.57
N ASN A 44 11.28 6.53 5.38
CA ASN A 44 11.29 6.81 6.82
C ASN A 44 11.32 5.55 7.70
N VAL A 45 11.03 4.38 7.14
CA VAL A 45 11.09 3.10 7.87
C VAL A 45 12.41 2.36 7.59
N PRO A 46 12.86 1.48 8.52
CA PRO A 46 14.02 0.63 8.29
C PRO A 46 13.83 -0.27 7.05
N LEU A 47 14.90 -0.48 6.31
CA LEU A 47 14.91 -1.38 5.14
C LEU A 47 15.17 -2.85 5.54
N ASP A 48 15.00 -3.19 6.81
CA ASP A 48 15.19 -4.56 7.30
C ASP A 48 14.13 -5.49 6.69
N GLY A 49 14.58 -6.56 6.06
CA GLY A 49 13.71 -7.54 5.41
C GLY A 49 13.36 -7.22 3.95
N VAL A 50 13.91 -6.14 3.35
CA VAL A 50 13.74 -5.85 1.92
C VAL A 50 14.44 -6.94 1.08
N ASN A 51 13.74 -7.45 0.07
CA ASN A 51 14.34 -8.36 -0.90
C ASN A 51 15.49 -7.66 -1.65
N THR A 52 16.66 -8.31 -1.66
CA THR A 52 17.88 -7.78 -2.29
C THR A 52 17.74 -7.54 -3.79
N GLU A 53 16.81 -8.20 -4.47
CA GLU A 53 16.52 -8.01 -5.90
C GLU A 53 16.07 -6.59 -6.21
N TYR A 54 15.28 -5.95 -5.33
CA TYR A 54 14.88 -4.55 -5.50
C TYR A 54 16.08 -3.60 -5.44
N ILE A 55 17.05 -3.89 -4.56
CA ILE A 55 18.29 -3.10 -4.47
C ILE A 55 19.09 -3.24 -5.76
N VAL A 56 19.26 -4.46 -6.25
CA VAL A 56 19.99 -4.73 -7.51
C VAL A 56 19.26 -4.10 -8.69
N SER A 57 17.94 -4.22 -8.76
CA SER A 57 17.10 -3.60 -9.78
C SER A 57 17.26 -2.08 -9.77
N TYR A 58 17.18 -1.42 -8.61
CA TYR A 58 17.38 0.02 -8.47
C TYR A 58 18.77 0.47 -8.95
N LEU A 59 19.82 -0.22 -8.53
CA LEU A 59 21.18 0.08 -8.94
C LEU A 59 21.35 -0.03 -10.47
N GLY A 60 20.73 -1.05 -11.09
CA GLY A 60 20.82 -1.28 -12.52
C GLY A 60 19.95 -0.36 -13.37
N THR A 61 18.75 -0.02 -12.91
CA THR A 61 17.74 0.67 -13.72
C THR A 61 17.54 2.14 -13.36
N ALA A 62 17.96 2.59 -12.17
CA ALA A 62 17.89 3.99 -11.77
C ALA A 62 19.29 4.63 -11.66
N LEU A 63 20.16 4.10 -10.80
CA LEU A 63 21.46 4.73 -10.53
C LEU A 63 22.42 4.63 -11.74
N ALA A 64 22.56 3.45 -12.33
CA ALA A 64 23.50 3.26 -13.44
C ALA A 64 23.14 4.10 -14.70
N PRO A 65 21.88 4.16 -15.16
CA PRO A 65 21.48 5.05 -16.25
C PRO A 65 21.69 6.53 -15.91
N SER A 66 21.39 6.96 -14.69
CA SER A 66 21.64 8.33 -14.24
C SER A 66 23.10 8.73 -14.34
N LEU A 67 24.00 7.87 -13.88
CA LEU A 67 25.46 8.05 -13.98
C LEU A 67 25.92 8.03 -15.44
N ALA A 68 25.43 7.11 -16.26
CA ALA A 68 25.79 6.99 -17.66
C ALA A 68 25.42 8.25 -18.44
N VAL A 69 24.17 8.71 -18.32
CA VAL A 69 23.68 9.93 -18.99
C VAL A 69 24.47 11.15 -18.50
N PHE A 70 24.72 11.26 -17.20
CA PHE A 70 25.52 12.34 -16.63
C PHE A 70 26.94 12.34 -17.19
N CYS A 71 27.63 11.20 -17.19
CA CYS A 71 29.00 11.09 -17.71
C CYS A 71 29.07 11.40 -19.21
N ILE A 72 28.12 10.90 -20.01
CA ILE A 72 28.03 11.17 -21.44
C ILE A 72 27.82 12.68 -21.67
N ALA A 73 26.87 13.29 -20.97
CA ALA A 73 26.62 14.73 -21.09
C ALA A 73 27.85 15.57 -20.72
N MET A 74 28.55 15.21 -19.64
CA MET A 74 29.78 15.89 -19.22
C MET A 74 30.94 15.68 -20.21
N PHE A 75 31.08 14.49 -20.76
CA PHE A 75 32.06 14.20 -21.79
C PHE A 75 31.81 15.03 -23.04
N LEU A 76 30.59 15.02 -23.57
CA LEU A 76 30.18 15.79 -24.73
C LEU A 76 30.40 17.29 -24.51
N TYR A 77 29.98 17.82 -23.36
CA TYR A 77 30.19 19.21 -22.97
C TYR A 77 31.68 19.58 -22.99
N ARG A 78 32.54 18.74 -22.37
CA ARG A 78 34.01 18.98 -22.37
C ARG A 78 34.61 18.93 -23.79
N ARG A 79 34.18 17.97 -24.61
CA ARG A 79 34.65 17.84 -26.00
C ARG A 79 34.24 19.05 -26.85
N CYS A 80 33.00 19.51 -26.72
CA CYS A 80 32.53 20.72 -27.40
C CYS A 80 33.29 21.97 -26.96
N CYS A 81 33.52 22.15 -25.65
CA CYS A 81 34.32 23.27 -25.16
C CYS A 81 35.77 23.23 -25.68
N LEU A 82 36.40 22.06 -25.74
CA LEU A 82 37.75 21.90 -26.28
C LEU A 82 37.79 22.21 -27.79
N PHE A 83 36.81 21.71 -28.52
CA PHE A 83 36.70 21.94 -29.97
C PHE A 83 36.58 23.43 -30.29
N LEU A 84 35.73 24.18 -29.55
CA LEU A 84 35.56 25.62 -29.73
C LEU A 84 36.81 26.42 -29.36
N ARG A 85 37.56 25.99 -28.32
CA ARG A 85 38.81 26.66 -27.89
C ARG A 85 39.97 26.43 -28.82
N THR A 86 40.02 25.29 -29.53
CA THR A 86 41.14 24.95 -30.43
C THR A 86 40.98 25.57 -31.80
N ARG A 87 39.76 25.95 -32.21
CA ARG A 87 39.53 26.63 -33.50
C ARG A 87 39.58 28.15 -33.29
N LYS A 88 40.61 28.77 -33.87
CA LYS A 88 40.76 30.25 -33.94
C LYS A 88 39.83 30.93 -34.93
N THR A 89 39.03 30.17 -35.69
CA THR A 89 38.09 30.66 -36.69
C THR A 89 36.67 30.43 -36.20
N TYR A 90 35.85 31.50 -36.31
CA TYR A 90 34.41 31.44 -36.01
C TYR A 90 33.75 30.37 -36.89
N THR A 91 33.01 29.48 -36.30
CA THR A 91 32.21 28.51 -37.06
C THR A 91 30.87 29.19 -37.36
N CYS A 92 30.66 29.55 -38.64
CA CYS A 92 29.36 30.00 -39.12
C CYS A 92 28.54 28.78 -39.56
N VAL A 93 27.32 28.63 -38.98
CA VAL A 93 26.33 27.68 -39.47
C VAL A 93 25.39 28.43 -40.42
N ASP A 94 25.38 27.99 -41.70
CA ASP A 94 24.47 28.50 -42.72
C ASP A 94 23.14 27.73 -42.63
N VAL A 95 22.12 28.36 -42.02
CA VAL A 95 20.78 27.78 -41.89
C VAL A 95 19.89 28.33 -43.00
N ARG A 96 19.43 27.46 -43.90
CA ARG A 96 18.45 27.78 -44.93
C ARG A 96 17.05 27.32 -44.52
N LEU A 97 16.16 28.25 -44.37
CA LEU A 97 14.72 28.00 -44.20
C LEU A 97 13.97 28.67 -45.37
N GLY A 98 13.60 27.90 -46.37
CA GLY A 98 12.97 28.41 -47.59
C GLY A 98 13.87 29.40 -48.36
N LYS A 99 13.38 30.64 -48.63
CA LYS A 99 14.13 31.69 -49.34
C LYS A 99 15.02 32.54 -48.41
N LYS A 100 15.02 32.33 -47.11
CA LYS A 100 15.81 33.10 -46.13
C LYS A 100 17.06 32.34 -45.72
N ARG A 101 18.21 32.99 -45.76
CA ARG A 101 19.50 32.51 -45.26
C ARG A 101 19.84 33.22 -43.96
N TRP A 102 20.22 32.45 -42.93
CA TRP A 102 20.68 32.94 -41.66
C TRP A 102 22.08 32.46 -41.39
N TYR A 103 23.00 33.39 -41.10
CA TYR A 103 24.36 33.06 -40.68
C TYR A 103 24.40 33.17 -39.15
N VAL A 104 24.63 32.04 -38.47
CA VAL A 104 24.76 32.00 -37.00
C VAL A 104 26.24 31.84 -36.66
N GLU A 105 26.85 32.86 -36.09
CA GLU A 105 28.21 32.76 -35.56
C GLU A 105 28.19 32.04 -34.21
N LEU A 106 28.84 30.86 -34.12
CA LEU A 106 29.05 30.13 -32.89
C LEU A 106 30.27 30.69 -32.16
N THR A 107 30.05 31.70 -31.34
CA THR A 107 31.05 32.20 -30.40
C THR A 107 31.03 31.35 -29.10
N ASP A 108 32.13 31.31 -28.34
CA ASP A 108 32.21 30.66 -27.00
C ASP A 108 31.07 31.12 -26.07
N ARG A 109 30.64 32.38 -26.19
CA ARG A 109 29.51 32.92 -25.40
C ARG A 109 28.16 32.42 -25.92
N ALA A 110 27.96 32.34 -27.21
CA ALA A 110 26.73 31.84 -27.81
C ALA A 110 26.55 30.35 -27.47
N PHE A 111 27.63 29.56 -27.63
CA PHE A 111 27.63 28.14 -27.25
C PHE A 111 27.36 27.92 -25.77
N SER A 112 28.01 28.68 -24.87
CA SER A 112 27.79 28.58 -23.43
C SER A 112 26.34 28.93 -23.04
N LYS A 113 25.73 29.94 -23.68
CA LYS A 113 24.33 30.30 -23.48
C LYS A 113 23.38 29.23 -24.02
N SER A 114 23.63 28.71 -25.22
CA SER A 114 22.81 27.65 -25.80
C SER A 114 22.85 26.35 -24.96
N MET A 115 24.05 26.01 -24.47
CA MET A 115 24.20 24.85 -23.58
C MET A 115 23.52 25.05 -22.23
N ALA A 116 23.59 26.26 -21.65
CA ALA A 116 22.84 26.59 -20.44
C ALA A 116 21.32 26.52 -20.65
N LEU A 117 20.85 26.95 -21.82
CA LEU A 117 19.44 26.85 -22.19
C LEU A 117 18.99 25.39 -22.38
N LEU A 118 19.80 24.57 -23.06
CA LEU A 118 19.53 23.14 -23.21
C LEU A 118 19.54 22.41 -21.87
N LEU A 119 20.47 22.73 -20.97
CA LEU A 119 20.49 22.19 -19.61
C LEU A 119 19.25 22.61 -18.84
N ALA A 120 18.86 23.90 -18.88
CA ALA A 120 17.66 24.38 -18.22
C ALA A 120 16.40 23.70 -18.77
N PHE A 121 16.30 23.53 -20.09
CA PHE A 121 15.19 22.81 -20.71
C PHE A 121 15.18 21.33 -20.31
N GLY A 122 16.33 20.68 -20.27
CA GLY A 122 16.46 19.30 -19.79
C GLY A 122 16.05 19.14 -18.33
N LEU A 123 16.43 20.09 -17.47
CA LEU A 123 16.01 20.09 -16.05
C LEU A 123 14.50 20.25 -15.90
N VAL A 124 13.89 21.18 -16.64
CA VAL A 124 12.43 21.38 -16.64
C VAL A 124 11.73 20.13 -17.16
N PHE A 125 12.20 19.57 -18.28
CA PHE A 125 11.62 18.37 -18.85
C PHE A 125 11.67 17.18 -17.87
N MET A 126 12.80 16.97 -17.20
CA MET A 126 12.93 15.90 -16.19
C MET A 126 12.08 16.17 -14.96
N ALA A 127 11.99 17.42 -14.51
CA ALA A 127 11.14 17.78 -13.36
C ALA A 127 9.65 17.53 -13.68
N VAL A 128 9.18 17.98 -14.85
CA VAL A 128 7.81 17.72 -15.32
C VAL A 128 7.59 16.22 -15.52
N GLY A 129 8.57 15.50 -16.08
CA GLY A 129 8.49 14.05 -16.25
C GLY A 129 8.41 13.30 -14.91
N THR A 130 9.12 13.76 -13.89
CA THR A 130 9.04 13.20 -12.54
C THR A 130 7.69 13.48 -11.89
N ASP A 131 7.19 14.71 -12.06
CA ASP A 131 5.88 15.13 -11.56
C ASP A 131 4.75 14.32 -12.20
N ASN A 132 4.79 14.12 -13.52
CA ASN A 132 3.81 13.29 -14.23
C ASN A 132 3.84 11.80 -13.82
N LEU A 133 4.96 11.32 -13.29
CA LEU A 133 5.10 9.94 -12.80
C LEU A 133 4.61 9.77 -11.37
N LEU A 134 4.77 10.79 -10.53
CA LEU A 134 4.58 10.68 -9.07
C LEU A 134 3.59 11.70 -8.48
N ASN A 135 2.98 12.57 -9.29
CA ASN A 135 2.06 13.64 -8.86
C ASN A 135 2.62 14.50 -7.70
N ILE A 136 3.94 14.81 -7.76
CA ILE A 136 4.63 15.55 -6.69
C ILE A 136 4.00 16.92 -6.44
N GLY A 137 3.56 17.60 -7.52
CA GLY A 137 2.92 18.90 -7.43
C GLY A 137 1.62 18.86 -6.64
N GLU A 138 0.77 17.87 -6.88
CA GLU A 138 -0.46 17.62 -6.15
C GLU A 138 -0.17 17.26 -4.68
N TYR A 139 0.77 16.35 -4.44
CA TYR A 139 1.20 16.01 -3.09
C TYR A 139 1.67 17.23 -2.29
N LEU A 140 2.53 18.07 -2.88
CA LEU A 140 2.99 19.30 -2.23
C LEU A 140 1.84 20.27 -2.00
N TYR A 141 0.93 20.42 -2.98
CA TYR A 141 -0.27 21.25 -2.80
C TYR A 141 -1.05 20.80 -1.56
N ASN A 142 -1.32 19.51 -1.44
CA ASN A 142 -2.05 18.90 -0.32
C ASN A 142 -1.36 19.10 1.03
N GLN A 143 0.00 19.11 1.06
CA GLN A 143 0.76 19.38 2.29
C GLN A 143 0.66 20.84 2.78
N PHE A 144 0.34 21.78 1.90
CA PHE A 144 0.17 23.20 2.25
C PHE A 144 -1.29 23.62 2.40
N HIS A 145 -2.25 22.76 2.07
CA HIS A 145 -3.68 23.01 2.24
C HIS A 145 -4.23 22.10 3.33
N LYS A 146 -4.96 22.71 4.26
CA LYS A 146 -5.50 22.00 5.43
C LYS A 146 -6.96 21.64 5.21
N SER A 147 -7.35 20.51 5.77
CA SER A 147 -8.72 20.02 5.85
C SER A 147 -9.05 19.64 7.29
N SER A 148 -10.25 19.99 7.74
CA SER A 148 -10.85 19.53 9.00
C SER A 148 -11.67 18.23 8.83
N PHE A 149 -11.72 17.68 7.62
CA PHE A 149 -12.59 16.53 7.29
C PHE A 149 -12.37 15.33 8.21
N ILE A 150 -11.09 14.98 8.48
CA ILE A 150 -10.77 13.86 9.38
C ILE A 150 -11.31 14.16 10.79
N GLU A 151 -11.09 15.36 11.32
CA GLU A 151 -11.57 15.79 12.63
C GLU A 151 -13.10 15.76 12.73
N GLU A 152 -13.79 16.26 11.70
CA GLU A 152 -15.26 16.36 11.65
C GLU A 152 -15.93 14.98 11.51
N GLN A 153 -15.28 14.02 10.84
CA GLN A 153 -15.85 12.70 10.54
C GLN A 153 -15.34 11.60 11.47
N TYR A 154 -14.28 11.85 12.26
CA TYR A 154 -13.68 10.84 13.12
C TYR A 154 -14.57 10.52 14.32
N GLN A 155 -14.96 9.25 14.43
CA GLN A 155 -15.62 8.72 15.60
C GLN A 155 -14.61 7.92 16.44
N LYS A 156 -14.18 8.46 17.57
CA LYS A 156 -13.25 7.76 18.45
C LYS A 156 -13.84 6.44 18.92
N PRO A 157 -13.14 5.30 18.76
CA PRO A 157 -13.56 4.03 19.31
C PRO A 157 -13.38 4.05 20.84
N ASP A 158 -14.44 4.36 21.56
CA ASP A 158 -14.48 4.43 23.01
C ASP A 158 -15.34 3.30 23.57
N SER A 159 -14.93 2.72 24.69
CA SER A 159 -15.66 1.61 25.32
C SER A 159 -17.10 1.97 25.70
N SER A 160 -17.41 3.27 25.87
CA SER A 160 -18.77 3.73 26.17
C SER A 160 -19.77 3.57 25.03
N ILE A 161 -19.29 3.50 23.79
CA ILE A 161 -20.11 3.32 22.58
C ILE A 161 -20.10 1.89 22.04
N LEU A 162 -19.36 0.98 22.70
CA LEU A 162 -19.23 -0.42 22.30
C LEU A 162 -19.89 -1.32 23.33
N THR A 163 -20.79 -2.19 22.88
CA THR A 163 -21.41 -3.21 23.75
C THR A 163 -21.10 -4.59 23.21
N PHE A 164 -20.26 -5.32 23.93
CA PHE A 164 -19.91 -6.70 23.59
C PHE A 164 -21.00 -7.68 24.01
N PRO A 165 -21.21 -8.77 23.24
CA PRO A 165 -22.14 -9.82 23.65
C PRO A 165 -21.59 -10.55 24.89
N GLU A 166 -22.50 -11.10 25.71
CA GLU A 166 -22.14 -11.87 26.92
C GLU A 166 -21.21 -13.04 26.56
N GLN A 167 -21.50 -13.75 25.48
CA GLN A 167 -20.60 -14.75 24.89
C GLN A 167 -19.76 -14.14 23.79
N LYS A 168 -18.51 -13.80 24.12
CA LYS A 168 -17.53 -13.23 23.19
C LYS A 168 -17.13 -14.25 22.13
N ARG A 169 -17.15 -13.83 20.86
CA ARG A 169 -16.76 -14.66 19.71
C ARG A 169 -15.28 -14.50 19.43
N ASN A 170 -14.61 -15.57 19.01
CA ASN A 170 -13.26 -15.48 18.47
C ASN A 170 -13.28 -14.76 17.11
N LEU A 171 -12.14 -14.19 16.75
CA LEU A 171 -11.89 -13.62 15.43
C LEU A 171 -10.72 -14.35 14.74
N VAL A 172 -10.93 -14.74 13.49
CA VAL A 172 -9.85 -15.09 12.56
C VAL A 172 -9.90 -14.10 11.41
N TYR A 173 -8.85 -13.28 11.26
CA TYR A 173 -8.72 -12.29 10.19
C TYR A 173 -7.65 -12.72 9.19
N ILE A 174 -8.04 -12.97 7.96
CA ILE A 174 -7.17 -13.46 6.88
C ILE A 174 -6.95 -12.32 5.88
N TYR A 175 -5.78 -11.71 5.90
CA TYR A 175 -5.34 -10.81 4.84
C TYR A 175 -4.77 -11.63 3.69
N LEU A 176 -5.34 -11.45 2.51
CA LEU A 176 -4.83 -12.01 1.28
C LEU A 176 -4.03 -10.94 0.53
N GLU A 177 -2.73 -11.14 0.44
CA GLU A 177 -1.82 -10.20 -0.24
C GLU A 177 -2.27 -9.91 -1.66
N SER A 178 -2.46 -8.63 -1.99
CA SER A 178 -2.82 -8.13 -3.32
C SER A 178 -4.07 -8.77 -3.95
N MET A 179 -5.01 -9.28 -3.14
CA MET A 179 -6.18 -10.03 -3.63
C MET A 179 -7.34 -9.09 -3.94
N GLU A 180 -7.75 -9.07 -5.19
CA GLU A 180 -8.81 -8.21 -5.68
C GLU A 180 -10.02 -8.97 -6.20
N LYS A 181 -11.19 -8.33 -6.10
CA LYS A 181 -12.39 -8.75 -6.82
C LYS A 181 -12.22 -8.65 -8.33
N THR A 182 -11.36 -7.78 -8.81
CA THR A 182 -10.95 -7.64 -10.23
C THR A 182 -10.57 -8.98 -10.88
N PHE A 183 -10.08 -9.95 -10.10
CA PHE A 183 -9.59 -11.24 -10.58
C PHE A 183 -10.70 -12.27 -10.85
N GLU A 184 -11.92 -11.96 -10.52
CA GLU A 184 -13.10 -12.69 -10.98
C GLU A 184 -13.39 -12.35 -12.44
N ASP A 185 -14.25 -13.14 -13.08
CA ASP A 185 -14.79 -12.80 -14.40
C ASP A 185 -15.87 -11.72 -14.29
N LYS A 186 -16.26 -11.17 -15.44
CA LYS A 186 -17.26 -10.11 -15.56
C LYS A 186 -18.66 -10.51 -15.07
N GLU A 187 -19.02 -11.79 -15.13
CA GLU A 187 -20.32 -12.29 -14.66
C GLU A 187 -20.39 -12.20 -13.13
N ASN A 188 -19.27 -12.39 -12.46
CA ASN A 188 -19.14 -12.31 -11.01
C ASN A 188 -18.79 -10.92 -10.47
N GLY A 189 -18.66 -9.92 -11.35
CA GLY A 189 -18.34 -8.53 -10.96
C GLY A 189 -16.85 -8.20 -10.99
N GLY A 190 -16.02 -9.10 -11.51
CA GLY A 190 -14.60 -8.85 -11.80
C GLY A 190 -14.38 -8.15 -13.13
N ASN A 191 -13.13 -8.08 -13.58
CA ASN A 191 -12.76 -7.44 -14.85
C ASN A 191 -11.89 -8.33 -15.75
N LEU A 192 -11.77 -9.62 -15.44
CA LEU A 192 -11.09 -10.57 -16.31
C LEU A 192 -12.09 -11.30 -17.22
N GLU A 193 -11.59 -11.85 -18.33
CA GLU A 193 -12.42 -12.71 -19.20
C GLU A 193 -12.64 -14.11 -18.60
N GLU A 194 -11.76 -14.55 -17.73
CA GLU A 194 -11.79 -15.84 -17.03
C GLU A 194 -11.51 -15.63 -15.55
N ASN A 195 -12.30 -16.26 -14.69
CA ASN A 195 -12.14 -16.19 -13.25
C ASN A 195 -10.89 -16.94 -12.79
N VAL A 196 -9.90 -16.24 -12.27
CA VAL A 196 -8.65 -16.84 -11.78
C VAL A 196 -8.68 -17.15 -10.29
N ILE A 197 -9.75 -16.78 -9.56
CA ILE A 197 -9.93 -17.05 -8.12
C ILE A 197 -11.28 -17.73 -7.81
N PRO A 198 -11.71 -18.75 -8.57
CA PRO A 198 -13.08 -19.28 -8.48
C PRO A 198 -13.40 -19.94 -7.14
N GLU A 199 -12.41 -20.42 -6.38
CA GLU A 199 -12.69 -20.96 -5.04
C GLU A 199 -13.06 -19.84 -4.07
N LEU A 200 -12.39 -18.67 -4.14
CA LEU A 200 -12.75 -17.49 -3.36
C LEU A 200 -14.11 -16.91 -3.81
N THR A 201 -14.38 -16.90 -5.12
CA THR A 201 -15.71 -16.50 -5.65
C THR A 201 -16.81 -17.38 -5.08
N ALA A 202 -16.67 -18.70 -5.16
CA ALA A 202 -17.65 -19.63 -4.59
C ALA A 202 -17.80 -19.46 -3.07
N LEU A 203 -16.69 -19.20 -2.36
CA LEU A 203 -16.75 -18.94 -0.92
C LEU A 203 -17.52 -17.66 -0.59
N ALA A 204 -17.37 -16.60 -1.40
CA ALA A 204 -18.10 -15.34 -1.25
C ALA A 204 -19.60 -15.52 -1.52
N ASP A 205 -19.97 -16.31 -2.53
CA ASP A 205 -21.36 -16.62 -2.88
C ASP A 205 -22.08 -17.44 -1.79
N GLU A 206 -21.35 -18.26 -1.04
CA GLU A 206 -21.89 -19.08 0.05
C GLU A 206 -21.97 -18.34 1.39
N ASN A 207 -21.35 -17.19 1.53
CA ASN A 207 -21.17 -16.48 2.79
C ASN A 207 -21.61 -15.01 2.69
N VAL A 208 -21.28 -14.18 3.66
CA VAL A 208 -21.74 -12.80 3.70
C VAL A 208 -20.79 -11.88 2.93
N THR A 209 -21.35 -11.24 1.93
CA THR A 209 -20.80 -10.06 1.24
C THR A 209 -21.86 -8.96 1.26
N PHE A 210 -21.46 -7.73 0.93
CA PHE A 210 -22.37 -6.58 0.88
C PHE A 210 -22.69 -6.22 -0.57
N GLN A 211 -23.83 -5.58 -0.77
CA GLN A 211 -24.13 -4.97 -2.06
C GLN A 211 -23.31 -3.67 -2.18
N LEU A 212 -22.25 -3.70 -2.98
CA LEU A 212 -21.36 -2.55 -3.16
C LEU A 212 -21.35 -2.05 -4.60
N GLY A 213 -21.29 -0.72 -4.73
CA GLY A 213 -21.25 -0.06 -6.03
C GLY A 213 -22.54 -0.15 -6.83
N PRO A 214 -22.58 0.39 -8.06
CA PRO A 214 -23.81 0.56 -8.85
C PRO A 214 -24.51 -0.75 -9.21
N ASP A 215 -23.79 -1.84 -9.37
CA ASP A 215 -24.30 -3.17 -9.74
C ASP A 215 -24.41 -4.13 -8.53
N GLY A 216 -24.03 -3.67 -7.33
CA GLY A 216 -24.05 -4.47 -6.12
C GLY A 216 -22.95 -5.53 -6.03
N LYS A 217 -21.97 -5.54 -6.94
CA LYS A 217 -20.94 -6.59 -7.04
C LYS A 217 -19.52 -6.07 -6.90
N GLN A 218 -19.32 -4.81 -6.57
CA GLN A 218 -18.00 -4.18 -6.44
C GLN A 218 -17.22 -4.74 -5.25
N GLY A 219 -15.89 -4.77 -5.34
CA GLY A 219 -15.01 -4.97 -4.19
C GLY A 219 -14.93 -3.74 -3.29
N ILE A 220 -14.33 -3.88 -2.11
CA ILE A 220 -14.10 -2.75 -1.21
C ILE A 220 -12.95 -1.89 -1.74
N LEU A 221 -13.17 -0.56 -1.83
CA LEU A 221 -12.19 0.35 -2.39
C LEU A 221 -10.98 0.53 -1.44
N PRO A 222 -9.74 0.28 -1.90
CA PRO A 222 -8.54 0.47 -1.09
C PRO A 222 -8.11 1.95 -1.05
N LEU A 223 -9.01 2.84 -0.60
CA LEU A 223 -8.71 4.27 -0.51
C LEU A 223 -7.57 4.53 0.46
N THR A 224 -6.57 5.30 0.01
CA THR A 224 -5.38 5.67 0.81
C THR A 224 -4.60 4.47 1.39
N SER A 225 -4.86 3.26 0.88
CA SER A 225 -4.27 2.00 1.36
C SER A 225 -3.70 1.18 0.20
N SER A 226 -2.74 1.78 -0.55
CA SER A 226 -2.12 1.14 -1.73
C SER A 226 -0.99 0.16 -1.40
N TRP A 227 -0.66 -0.05 -0.13
CA TRP A 227 0.36 -1.02 0.34
C TRP A 227 -0.04 -1.65 1.67
N THR A 228 0.53 -2.81 1.97
CA THR A 228 0.11 -3.71 3.05
C THR A 228 -0.11 -3.05 4.40
N ILE A 229 0.88 -2.31 4.95
CA ILE A 229 0.69 -1.73 6.29
C ILE A 229 -0.36 -0.62 6.31
N ALA A 230 -0.49 0.17 5.23
CA ALA A 230 -1.55 1.17 5.15
C ALA A 230 -2.93 0.52 5.11
N ALA A 231 -3.05 -0.61 4.40
CA ALA A 231 -4.27 -1.39 4.39
C ALA A 231 -4.59 -2.01 5.76
N MET A 232 -3.59 -2.56 6.46
CA MET A 232 -3.76 -3.08 7.81
C MET A 232 -4.20 -2.00 8.80
N VAL A 233 -3.60 -0.80 8.72
CA VAL A 233 -4.03 0.36 9.51
C VAL A 233 -5.48 0.73 9.19
N ALA A 234 -5.83 0.88 7.92
CA ALA A 234 -7.19 1.24 7.51
C ALA A 234 -8.23 0.23 8.01
N GLN A 235 -7.96 -1.06 7.84
CA GLN A 235 -8.87 -2.15 8.20
C GLN A 235 -8.93 -2.45 9.70
N THR A 236 -8.01 -1.91 10.51
CA THR A 236 -8.01 -2.14 11.98
C THR A 236 -8.24 -0.89 12.80
N SER A 237 -8.16 0.32 12.22
CA SER A 237 -8.38 1.58 12.93
C SER A 237 -9.42 2.49 12.28
N GLY A 238 -9.85 2.17 11.03
CA GLY A 238 -10.71 3.05 10.25
C GLY A 238 -10.04 4.38 9.87
N LEU A 239 -8.71 4.40 9.75
CA LEU A 239 -7.92 5.60 9.47
C LEU A 239 -6.99 5.41 8.27
N PRO A 240 -6.73 6.44 7.46
CA PRO A 240 -5.67 6.39 6.46
C PRO A 240 -4.30 6.44 7.13
N LEU A 241 -3.30 5.76 6.58
CA LEU A 241 -1.92 5.92 7.03
C LEU A 241 -1.27 7.10 6.30
N LYS A 242 -1.07 8.22 7.00
CA LYS A 242 -0.47 9.45 6.49
C LYS A 242 0.80 9.80 7.27
N ILE A 243 1.84 10.24 6.56
CA ILE A 243 3.09 10.67 7.19
C ILE A 243 3.46 12.04 6.63
N PRO A 244 3.55 13.08 7.47
CA PRO A 244 3.93 14.41 7.04
C PRO A 244 5.41 14.48 6.64
N VAL A 245 5.72 15.29 5.62
CA VAL A 245 7.08 15.49 5.09
C VAL A 245 8.04 16.05 6.15
N GLU A 246 7.53 16.87 7.05
CA GLU A 246 8.34 17.66 7.99
C GLU A 246 8.93 16.85 9.15
N LYS A 247 8.37 15.68 9.46
CA LYS A 247 8.78 14.89 10.62
C LYS A 247 8.91 13.41 10.26
N ASN A 248 10.10 12.91 10.36
CA ASN A 248 10.47 11.51 10.25
C ASN A 248 10.08 10.76 11.53
N SER A 249 8.95 10.09 11.57
CA SER A 249 8.26 9.90 12.83
C SER A 249 8.32 8.50 13.43
N MET A 250 8.16 7.43 12.67
CA MET A 250 7.91 6.10 13.23
C MET A 250 9.00 5.56 14.15
N SER A 251 10.28 5.77 13.82
CA SER A 251 11.40 5.34 14.67
C SER A 251 11.82 6.35 15.74
N LYS A 252 11.39 7.62 15.62
CA LYS A 252 11.78 8.69 16.57
C LYS A 252 10.89 8.77 17.79
N TYR A 253 9.63 8.34 17.68
CA TYR A 253 8.63 8.50 18.75
C TYR A 253 8.41 7.21 19.56
N GLY A 254 9.06 6.10 19.18
CA GLY A 254 8.98 4.84 19.91
C GLY A 254 7.61 4.15 19.86
N SER A 255 6.62 4.74 19.18
CA SER A 255 5.28 4.20 19.01
C SER A 255 4.72 4.53 17.62
N PHE A 256 3.89 3.65 17.09
CA PHE A 256 3.27 3.75 15.77
C PHE A 256 1.83 4.25 15.92
N LEU A 257 1.49 5.46 15.44
CA LEU A 257 0.15 6.07 15.55
C LEU A 257 -0.42 6.07 16.99
N PRO A 258 0.29 6.58 18.01
CA PRO A 258 -0.08 6.40 19.41
C PRO A 258 -1.43 6.97 19.83
N GLY A 259 -2.03 7.84 19.03
CA GLY A 259 -3.36 8.39 19.33
C GLY A 259 -4.52 7.63 18.66
N ALA A 260 -4.24 6.67 17.78
CA ALA A 260 -5.26 5.85 17.18
C ALA A 260 -5.70 4.75 18.13
N VAL A 261 -7.00 4.45 18.16
CA VAL A 261 -7.55 3.26 18.84
C VAL A 261 -7.89 2.23 17.76
N THR A 262 -7.44 1.00 17.95
CA THR A 262 -7.53 -0.05 16.94
C THR A 262 -8.37 -1.24 17.38
N LEU A 263 -8.72 -2.09 16.41
CA LEU A 263 -9.37 -3.39 16.66
C LEU A 263 -8.61 -4.21 17.71
N GLY A 264 -7.27 -4.21 17.65
CA GLY A 264 -6.44 -4.96 18.59
C GLY A 264 -6.56 -4.46 20.02
N GLU A 265 -6.57 -3.14 20.25
CA GLU A 265 -6.74 -2.54 21.57
C GLU A 265 -8.15 -2.80 22.12
N VAL A 266 -9.17 -2.55 21.29
CA VAL A 266 -10.56 -2.83 21.68
C VAL A 266 -10.75 -4.29 22.12
N LEU A 267 -10.13 -5.23 21.41
CA LEU A 267 -10.20 -6.65 21.76
C LEU A 267 -9.32 -7.01 22.96
N GLU A 268 -8.14 -6.40 23.13
CA GLU A 268 -7.27 -6.61 24.29
C GLU A 268 -7.96 -6.16 25.59
N ASP A 269 -8.59 -4.97 25.57
CA ASP A 269 -9.37 -4.43 26.69
C ASP A 269 -10.52 -5.37 27.12
N GLU A 270 -11.08 -6.11 26.16
CA GLU A 270 -12.09 -7.13 26.36
C GLU A 270 -11.51 -8.52 26.69
N GLY A 271 -10.22 -8.63 26.90
CA GLY A 271 -9.52 -9.83 27.36
C GLY A 271 -9.17 -10.84 26.28
N TYR A 272 -9.18 -10.45 25.01
CA TYR A 272 -8.75 -11.32 23.90
C TYR A 272 -7.23 -11.54 23.91
N LYS A 273 -6.81 -12.69 23.39
CA LYS A 273 -5.42 -12.96 23.04
C LYS A 273 -5.19 -12.62 21.57
N ASN A 274 -4.46 -11.55 21.33
CA ASN A 274 -4.14 -11.10 19.99
C ASN A 274 -2.88 -11.79 19.45
N MET A 275 -2.93 -12.26 18.22
CA MET A 275 -1.79 -12.84 17.49
C MET A 275 -1.76 -12.40 16.04
N LEU A 276 -0.59 -11.94 15.58
CA LEU A 276 -0.29 -11.69 14.18
C LEU A 276 0.67 -12.75 13.65
N MET A 277 0.33 -13.32 12.51
CA MET A 277 1.15 -14.29 11.79
C MET A 277 1.42 -13.81 10.36
N VAL A 278 2.69 -13.73 9.96
CA VAL A 278 3.08 -13.32 8.62
C VAL A 278 4.19 -14.21 8.07
N GLY A 279 4.14 -14.52 6.76
CA GLY A 279 5.17 -15.35 6.12
C GLY A 279 6.52 -14.66 5.96
N SER A 280 6.57 -13.32 6.00
CA SER A 280 7.77 -12.48 5.89
C SER A 280 8.28 -12.03 7.25
N TYR A 281 9.32 -11.16 7.28
CA TYR A 281 9.71 -10.48 8.51
C TYR A 281 8.68 -9.41 8.89
N ALA A 282 8.11 -9.49 10.08
CA ALA A 282 7.12 -8.52 10.56
C ALA A 282 7.72 -7.12 10.80
N SER A 283 9.04 -7.01 10.98
CA SER A 283 9.74 -5.72 11.09
C SER A 283 9.71 -4.90 9.80
N PHE A 284 9.48 -5.53 8.65
CA PHE A 284 9.33 -4.80 7.40
C PHE A 284 8.13 -3.86 7.47
N ALA A 285 8.34 -2.61 7.11
CA ALA A 285 7.35 -1.53 7.16
C ALA A 285 6.73 -1.29 8.56
N GLY A 286 7.39 -1.73 9.64
CA GLY A 286 6.96 -1.47 11.02
C GLY A 286 5.72 -2.25 11.46
N ARG A 287 5.33 -3.33 10.75
CA ARG A 287 4.15 -4.12 11.11
C ARG A 287 4.21 -4.66 12.54
N ASP A 288 5.37 -5.20 12.94
CA ASP A 288 5.54 -5.71 14.30
C ASP A 288 5.39 -4.61 15.37
N GLN A 289 5.85 -3.39 15.08
CA GLN A 289 5.70 -2.26 15.98
C GLN A 289 4.23 -1.86 16.10
N TYR A 290 3.53 -1.68 14.96
CA TYR A 290 2.13 -1.31 14.94
C TYR A 290 1.27 -2.30 15.76
N PHE A 291 1.37 -3.59 15.48
CA PHE A 291 0.55 -4.60 16.17
C PHE A 291 0.95 -4.83 17.64
N LYS A 292 2.20 -4.56 18.03
CA LYS A 292 2.59 -4.58 19.45
C LYS A 292 2.07 -3.36 20.20
N ASP A 293 2.14 -2.18 19.59
CA ASP A 293 1.66 -0.94 20.21
C ASP A 293 0.14 -0.95 20.35
N HIS A 294 -0.57 -1.59 19.42
CA HIS A 294 -2.01 -1.57 19.29
C HIS A 294 -2.65 -2.93 19.58
N GLY A 295 -2.66 -3.34 20.85
CA GLY A 295 -3.32 -4.55 21.30
C GLY A 295 -2.36 -5.69 21.62
N ASN A 296 -1.07 -5.38 21.85
CA ASN A 296 -0.06 -6.30 22.40
C ASN A 296 -0.01 -7.67 21.69
N TYR A 297 -0.08 -7.67 20.37
CA TYR A 297 -0.10 -8.91 19.59
C TYR A 297 1.15 -9.75 19.80
N LYS A 298 0.97 -11.04 20.00
CA LYS A 298 2.04 -12.02 19.83
C LYS A 298 2.40 -12.09 18.35
N ILE A 299 3.64 -11.74 18.01
CA ILE A 299 4.11 -11.78 16.62
C ILE A 299 4.75 -13.13 16.31
N TRP A 300 4.25 -13.81 15.27
CA TRP A 300 4.87 -14.97 14.66
C TRP A 300 5.23 -14.65 13.21
N ASP A 301 6.49 -14.67 12.87
CA ASP A 301 7.03 -14.22 11.59
C ASP A 301 8.12 -15.18 11.07
N PHE A 302 8.70 -14.88 9.91
CA PHE A 302 9.80 -15.66 9.34
C PHE A 302 10.99 -15.82 10.31
N GLY A 303 11.31 -14.77 11.09
CA GLY A 303 12.32 -14.86 12.14
C GLY A 303 11.95 -15.84 13.24
N THR A 304 10.68 -15.90 13.60
CA THR A 304 10.14 -16.87 14.56
C THR A 304 10.18 -18.29 14.00
N ALA A 305 9.80 -18.49 12.73
CA ALA A 305 9.90 -19.80 12.07
C ALA A 305 11.33 -20.38 12.12
N LYS A 306 12.34 -19.53 11.91
CA LYS A 306 13.76 -19.91 12.04
C LYS A 306 14.16 -20.22 13.48
N ARG A 307 13.70 -19.42 14.47
CA ARG A 307 14.00 -19.62 15.90
C ARG A 307 13.38 -20.90 16.43
N GLU A 308 12.15 -21.20 16.02
CA GLU A 308 11.41 -22.41 16.39
C GLU A 308 11.82 -23.64 15.57
N LYS A 309 12.74 -23.48 14.64
CA LYS A 309 13.23 -24.54 13.74
C LYS A 309 12.13 -25.16 12.86
N LYS A 310 11.10 -24.38 12.53
CA LYS A 310 10.07 -24.75 11.57
C LYS A 310 10.63 -24.79 10.15
N VAL A 311 11.60 -23.91 9.88
CA VAL A 311 12.43 -23.91 8.68
C VAL A 311 13.91 -23.93 9.06
N PRO A 312 14.83 -24.40 8.19
CA PRO A 312 16.26 -24.30 8.40
C PRO A 312 16.71 -22.85 8.68
N LYS A 313 17.78 -22.67 9.43
CA LYS A 313 18.29 -21.32 9.75
C LYS A 313 18.71 -20.53 8.51
N ASP A 314 19.20 -21.22 7.50
CA ASP A 314 19.63 -20.72 6.19
C ASP A 314 18.54 -20.84 5.13
N TYR A 315 17.28 -21.07 5.54
CA TYR A 315 16.14 -21.15 4.63
C TYR A 315 16.01 -19.84 3.84
N ASP A 316 16.08 -19.96 2.54
CA ASP A 316 15.93 -18.87 1.58
C ASP A 316 15.40 -19.48 0.28
N ILE A 317 14.22 -19.06 -0.13
CA ILE A 317 13.57 -19.49 -1.37
C ILE A 317 13.62 -18.39 -2.45
N GLY A 318 14.43 -17.34 -2.22
CA GLY A 318 14.49 -16.18 -3.11
C GLY A 318 13.19 -15.36 -3.11
N TRP A 319 12.42 -15.40 -2.01
CA TRP A 319 11.16 -14.71 -1.83
C TRP A 319 11.13 -13.94 -0.49
N TRP A 320 10.01 -13.37 -0.14
CA TRP A 320 9.85 -12.54 1.06
C TRP A 320 9.99 -13.28 2.39
N GLY A 321 9.93 -14.61 2.39
CA GLY A 321 10.05 -15.43 3.60
C GLY A 321 9.70 -16.88 3.39
N ILE A 322 8.60 -17.35 4.01
CA ILE A 322 8.04 -18.67 3.80
C ILE A 322 6.80 -18.58 2.90
N GLU A 323 6.63 -19.57 2.04
CA GLU A 323 5.48 -19.70 1.16
C GLU A 323 4.17 -19.92 1.93
N ASP A 324 3.04 -19.55 1.34
CA ASP A 324 1.71 -19.59 1.97
C ASP A 324 1.29 -21.02 2.39
N GLU A 325 1.73 -22.05 1.67
CA GLU A 325 1.51 -23.43 2.05
C GLU A 325 2.00 -23.73 3.47
N LYS A 326 3.25 -23.36 3.78
CA LYS A 326 3.80 -23.54 5.12
C LYS A 326 3.21 -22.58 6.13
N LEU A 327 2.92 -21.35 5.69
CA LEU A 327 2.28 -20.35 6.55
C LEU A 327 0.94 -20.89 7.07
N PHE A 328 0.09 -21.43 6.21
CA PHE A 328 -1.19 -22.01 6.62
C PHE A 328 -1.03 -23.29 7.47
N GLU A 329 -0.02 -24.12 7.19
CA GLU A 329 0.30 -25.26 8.05
C GLU A 329 0.63 -24.80 9.48
N TYR A 330 1.48 -23.80 9.63
CA TYR A 330 1.85 -23.27 10.96
C TYR A 330 0.71 -22.46 11.59
N ALA A 331 -0.13 -21.82 10.79
CA ALA A 331 -1.33 -21.15 11.28
C ALA A 331 -2.32 -22.13 11.93
N LYS A 332 -2.51 -23.30 11.34
CA LYS A 332 -3.32 -24.39 11.94
C LYS A 332 -2.77 -24.81 13.30
N GLU A 333 -1.43 -24.93 13.44
CA GLU A 333 -0.81 -25.26 14.72
C GLU A 333 -1.01 -24.17 15.79
N GLU A 334 -0.82 -22.88 15.42
CA GLU A 334 -0.98 -21.78 16.38
C GLU A 334 -2.45 -21.57 16.77
N LEU A 335 -3.40 -21.67 15.83
CA LEU A 335 -4.84 -21.66 16.12
C LEU A 335 -5.24 -22.79 17.05
N THR A 336 -4.71 -24.00 16.83
CA THR A 336 -4.95 -25.15 17.72
C THR A 336 -4.46 -24.87 19.14
N LYS A 337 -3.31 -24.19 19.31
CA LYS A 337 -2.80 -23.79 20.62
C LYS A 337 -3.66 -22.70 21.27
N LEU A 338 -4.04 -21.67 20.50
CA LEU A 338 -4.90 -20.59 20.98
C LEU A 338 -6.26 -21.11 21.46
N SER A 339 -6.87 -22.01 20.70
CA SER A 339 -8.19 -22.58 21.02
C SER A 339 -8.22 -23.47 22.25
N GLN A 340 -7.07 -23.88 22.80
CA GLN A 340 -6.96 -24.61 24.07
C GLN A 340 -7.01 -23.67 25.29
N GLY A 341 -6.89 -22.36 25.09
CA GLY A 341 -7.04 -21.34 26.14
C GLY A 341 -8.50 -21.18 26.57
N SER A 342 -8.70 -20.45 27.66
CA SER A 342 -10.03 -20.07 28.15
C SER A 342 -10.48 -18.71 27.66
N GLU A 343 -9.53 -17.90 27.22
CA GLU A 343 -9.79 -16.54 26.72
C GLU A 343 -10.18 -16.57 25.24
N PRO A 344 -11.04 -15.65 24.79
CA PRO A 344 -11.29 -15.49 23.36
C PRO A 344 -10.00 -15.05 22.64
N PHE A 345 -9.87 -15.38 21.39
CA PHE A 345 -8.70 -15.03 20.60
C PHE A 345 -9.05 -14.19 19.37
N ASN A 346 -8.10 -13.37 18.99
CA ASN A 346 -8.03 -12.67 17.71
C ASN A 346 -6.76 -13.13 16.99
N PHE A 347 -6.92 -13.91 15.95
CA PHE A 347 -5.83 -14.43 15.12
C PHE A 347 -5.85 -13.76 13.77
N THR A 348 -4.79 -13.03 13.46
CA THR A 348 -4.58 -12.34 12.18
C THR A 348 -3.47 -13.04 11.40
N VAL A 349 -3.72 -13.35 10.14
CA VAL A 349 -2.70 -13.93 9.23
C VAL A 349 -2.65 -13.15 7.92
N LEU A 350 -1.43 -12.93 7.39
CA LEU A 350 -1.17 -12.27 6.10
C LEU A 350 -0.40 -13.22 5.19
N THR A 351 -0.96 -13.51 4.01
CA THR A 351 -0.31 -14.28 2.94
C THR A 351 0.78 -13.47 2.24
N VAL A 352 1.58 -14.11 1.37
CA VAL A 352 2.70 -13.44 0.70
C VAL A 352 2.98 -13.93 -0.72
N ASP A 353 2.47 -15.10 -1.13
CA ASP A 353 2.82 -15.68 -2.43
C ASP A 353 2.34 -14.85 -3.62
N THR A 354 1.27 -14.09 -3.47
CA THR A 354 0.69 -13.21 -4.50
C THR A 354 1.35 -11.83 -4.59
N HIS A 355 2.44 -11.58 -3.84
CA HIS A 355 3.17 -10.31 -3.88
C HIS A 355 3.85 -10.07 -5.24
N ASN A 356 3.99 -8.79 -5.63
CA ASN A 356 4.66 -8.41 -6.87
C ASN A 356 6.16 -8.82 -6.86
N PRO A 357 6.86 -8.96 -8.03
CA PRO A 357 6.39 -8.60 -9.37
C PRO A 357 5.49 -9.63 -10.05
N ASP A 358 5.63 -10.93 -9.82
CA ASP A 358 4.93 -11.99 -10.57
C ASP A 358 4.43 -13.13 -9.67
N GLY A 359 4.39 -12.89 -8.37
CA GLY A 359 4.07 -13.89 -7.36
C GLY A 359 5.12 -15.01 -7.23
N TYR A 360 4.99 -15.80 -6.18
CA TYR A 360 5.84 -16.97 -5.93
C TYR A 360 5.16 -18.26 -6.40
N VAL A 361 5.78 -18.95 -7.33
CA VAL A 361 5.31 -20.27 -7.79
C VAL A 361 5.74 -21.32 -6.78
N CYS A 362 4.86 -21.68 -5.87
CA CYS A 362 5.09 -22.76 -4.92
C CYS A 362 4.86 -24.14 -5.59
N ARG A 363 5.18 -25.23 -4.88
CA ARG A 363 5.01 -26.60 -5.39
C ARG A 363 3.56 -27.02 -5.66
N LEU A 364 2.59 -26.26 -5.13
CA LEU A 364 1.15 -26.51 -5.31
C LEU A 364 0.56 -25.75 -6.50
N CYS A 365 1.29 -24.78 -7.07
CA CYS A 365 0.83 -24.05 -8.23
C CYS A 365 0.73 -24.97 -9.44
N GLY A 366 -0.38 -24.86 -10.17
CA GLY A 366 -0.56 -25.46 -11.48
C GLY A 366 0.02 -24.60 -12.61
N ASP A 367 -0.23 -25.00 -13.84
CA ASP A 367 0.11 -24.31 -15.09
C ASP A 367 -1.16 -24.12 -15.97
N GLU A 368 -2.27 -23.80 -15.31
CA GLU A 368 -3.60 -23.68 -15.94
C GLU A 368 -3.68 -22.47 -16.89
N PHE A 369 -2.89 -21.42 -16.62
CA PHE A 369 -2.84 -20.19 -17.38
C PHE A 369 -1.46 -19.95 -17.98
N GLU A 370 -1.41 -19.29 -19.15
CA GLU A 370 -0.12 -18.85 -19.75
C GLU A 370 0.60 -17.81 -18.87
N ASN A 371 -0.16 -17.01 -18.12
CA ASN A 371 0.38 -15.99 -17.23
C ASN A 371 0.71 -16.62 -15.87
N GLN A 372 1.97 -16.48 -15.42
CA GLN A 372 2.44 -16.99 -14.13
C GLN A 372 1.65 -16.45 -12.96
N TYR A 373 1.36 -15.16 -12.95
CA TYR A 373 0.64 -14.53 -11.84
C TYR A 373 -0.78 -15.07 -11.69
N SER A 374 -1.47 -15.39 -12.80
CA SER A 374 -2.77 -16.06 -12.78
C SER A 374 -2.69 -17.43 -12.10
N ASN A 375 -1.63 -18.21 -12.36
CA ASN A 375 -1.43 -19.51 -11.70
C ASN A 375 -1.15 -19.35 -10.19
N VAL A 376 -0.45 -18.28 -9.79
CA VAL A 376 -0.19 -17.98 -8.37
C VAL A 376 -1.48 -17.53 -7.67
N LEU A 377 -2.27 -16.65 -8.27
CA LEU A 377 -3.58 -16.22 -7.76
C LEU A 377 -4.52 -17.42 -7.60
N ARG A 378 -4.59 -18.29 -8.61
CA ARG A 378 -5.36 -19.54 -8.57
C ARG A 378 -4.93 -20.45 -7.42
N CYS A 379 -3.63 -20.57 -7.24
CA CYS A 379 -3.06 -21.34 -6.15
C CYS A 379 -3.39 -20.74 -4.78
N GLY A 380 -3.24 -19.43 -4.62
CA GLY A 380 -3.57 -18.69 -3.40
C GLY A 380 -5.07 -18.80 -3.05
N SER A 381 -5.96 -18.67 -4.05
CA SER A 381 -7.41 -18.89 -3.90
C SER A 381 -7.71 -20.26 -3.30
N ARG A 382 -7.17 -21.31 -3.89
CA ARG A 382 -7.35 -22.69 -3.44
C ARG A 382 -6.81 -22.92 -2.02
N GLN A 383 -5.58 -22.49 -1.73
CA GLN A 383 -4.97 -22.63 -0.41
C GLN A 383 -5.74 -21.87 0.69
N ALA A 384 -6.20 -20.66 0.40
CA ALA A 384 -7.00 -19.87 1.34
C ALA A 384 -8.33 -20.60 1.67
N VAL A 385 -9.03 -21.12 0.67
CA VAL A 385 -10.28 -21.86 0.87
C VAL A 385 -10.06 -23.20 1.57
N GLU A 386 -8.95 -23.90 1.31
CA GLU A 386 -8.57 -25.11 2.07
C GLU A 386 -8.28 -24.79 3.54
N PHE A 387 -7.65 -23.67 3.84
CA PHE A 387 -7.42 -23.22 5.21
C PHE A 387 -8.76 -22.87 5.90
N VAL A 388 -9.64 -22.17 5.24
CA VAL A 388 -11.00 -21.85 5.72
C VAL A 388 -11.82 -23.14 5.96
N SER A 389 -11.73 -24.10 5.06
CA SER A 389 -12.41 -25.40 5.21
C SER A 389 -11.94 -26.13 6.46
N TRP A 390 -10.63 -26.13 6.73
CA TRP A 390 -10.08 -26.65 7.97
C TRP A 390 -10.61 -25.91 9.21
N ILE A 391 -10.73 -24.55 9.15
CA ILE A 391 -11.30 -23.75 10.23
C ILE A 391 -12.75 -24.17 10.51
N LYS A 392 -13.56 -24.36 9.46
CA LYS A 392 -14.97 -24.79 9.57
C LYS A 392 -15.14 -26.15 10.26
N GLU A 393 -14.14 -27.03 10.19
CA GLU A 393 -14.14 -28.36 10.84
C GLU A 393 -13.79 -28.31 12.34
N GLN A 394 -13.33 -27.15 12.86
CA GLN A 394 -12.88 -27.05 14.24
C GLN A 394 -14.05 -26.87 15.21
N PRO A 395 -13.99 -27.48 16.42
CA PRO A 395 -15.08 -27.38 17.41
C PRO A 395 -15.32 -25.96 17.92
N TRP A 396 -14.36 -25.05 17.76
CA TRP A 396 -14.48 -23.65 18.16
C TRP A 396 -15.07 -22.75 17.04
N TYR A 397 -15.29 -23.28 15.83
CA TYR A 397 -15.79 -22.51 14.69
C TYR A 397 -17.18 -21.91 14.94
N GLU A 398 -18.09 -22.63 15.63
CA GLU A 398 -19.42 -22.12 15.93
C GLU A 398 -19.41 -20.77 16.67
N ASN A 399 -18.38 -20.55 17.52
CA ASN A 399 -18.17 -19.30 18.25
C ASN A 399 -17.04 -18.44 17.64
N THR A 400 -16.86 -18.49 16.33
CA THR A 400 -15.81 -17.76 15.64
C THR A 400 -16.34 -17.04 14.40
N THR A 401 -16.00 -15.77 14.30
CA THR A 401 -16.18 -14.98 13.06
C THR A 401 -14.90 -15.05 12.26
N VAL A 402 -15.00 -15.35 10.95
CA VAL A 402 -13.85 -15.32 10.04
C VAL A 402 -14.05 -14.18 9.05
N VAL A 403 -13.08 -13.29 8.97
CA VAL A 403 -13.01 -12.20 8.01
C VAL A 403 -11.88 -12.49 7.04
N ILE A 404 -12.18 -12.43 5.76
CA ILE A 404 -11.20 -12.56 4.68
C ILE A 404 -11.25 -11.26 3.90
N ALA A 405 -10.11 -10.61 3.72
CA ALA A 405 -10.02 -9.39 2.95
C ALA A 405 -8.69 -9.34 2.18
N GLY A 406 -8.72 -8.86 0.94
CA GLY A 406 -7.52 -8.39 0.29
C GLY A 406 -6.97 -7.18 1.03
N ASP A 407 -5.66 -7.03 1.08
CA ASP A 407 -5.07 -5.86 1.71
C ASP A 407 -5.12 -4.64 0.79
N HIS A 408 -4.59 -4.74 -0.43
CA HIS A 408 -4.60 -3.66 -1.42
C HIS A 408 -4.70 -4.20 -2.85
N ALA A 409 -4.85 -3.30 -3.82
CA ALA A 409 -4.83 -3.65 -5.23
C ALA A 409 -3.43 -4.10 -5.67
N THR A 410 -3.35 -5.10 -6.56
CA THR A 410 -2.06 -5.61 -7.04
C THR A 410 -1.22 -4.53 -7.70
N MET A 411 0.07 -4.56 -7.39
CA MET A 411 1.10 -3.73 -8.01
C MET A 411 1.68 -4.39 -9.27
N VAL A 412 1.22 -5.60 -9.66
CA VAL A 412 1.68 -6.28 -10.87
C VAL A 412 1.20 -5.53 -12.10
N LYS A 413 2.17 -4.93 -12.79
CA LYS A 413 1.89 -4.00 -13.89
C LYS A 413 1.24 -4.71 -15.09
N ASN A 414 0.21 -4.07 -15.64
CA ASN A 414 -0.55 -4.55 -16.80
C ASN A 414 -1.21 -5.93 -16.61
N TYR A 415 -1.39 -6.38 -15.37
CA TYR A 415 -2.10 -7.62 -15.09
C TYR A 415 -3.62 -7.40 -15.12
N ALA A 416 -4.10 -6.47 -14.29
CA ALA A 416 -5.49 -6.05 -14.38
C ALA A 416 -5.70 -5.23 -15.68
N PRO A 417 -6.82 -5.40 -16.39
CA PRO A 417 -7.16 -4.58 -17.53
C PRO A 417 -7.15 -3.08 -17.18
N ASP A 418 -6.61 -2.27 -18.07
CA ASP A 418 -6.64 -0.80 -17.97
C ASP A 418 -8.01 -0.34 -18.51
N ASP A 419 -8.99 -0.29 -17.62
CA ASP A 419 -10.38 0.04 -17.93
C ASP A 419 -10.88 1.10 -16.95
N ASP A 420 -10.90 2.35 -17.40
CA ASP A 420 -11.36 3.50 -16.62
C ASP A 420 -12.82 3.39 -16.16
N SER A 421 -13.60 2.50 -16.76
CA SER A 421 -15.00 2.25 -16.38
C SER A 421 -15.17 1.25 -15.25
N TYR A 422 -14.10 0.49 -14.91
CA TYR A 422 -14.09 -0.49 -13.84
C TYR A 422 -13.34 0.03 -12.63
N GLU A 423 -14.01 0.03 -11.50
CA GLU A 423 -13.42 0.48 -10.24
C GLU A 423 -12.86 -0.71 -9.46
N ARG A 424 -11.53 -0.76 -9.34
CA ARG A 424 -10.81 -1.85 -8.69
C ARG A 424 -11.06 -1.84 -7.18
N GLY A 425 -11.49 -2.97 -6.64
CA GLY A 425 -11.70 -3.18 -5.21
C GLY A 425 -11.07 -4.47 -4.71
N VAL A 426 -10.69 -4.52 -3.44
CA VAL A 426 -10.16 -5.72 -2.80
C VAL A 426 -11.26 -6.75 -2.61
N TYR A 427 -10.88 -8.03 -2.66
CA TYR A 427 -11.74 -9.14 -2.29
C TYR A 427 -12.10 -9.07 -0.79
N TYR A 428 -13.32 -9.47 -0.42
CA TYR A 428 -13.74 -9.59 0.98
C TYR A 428 -14.86 -10.64 1.14
N CYS A 429 -14.91 -11.24 2.32
CA CYS A 429 -15.95 -12.19 2.67
C CYS A 429 -16.01 -12.36 4.20
N PHE A 430 -17.21 -12.44 4.77
CA PHE A 430 -17.44 -12.68 6.19
C PHE A 430 -18.11 -14.04 6.39
N LEU A 431 -17.48 -14.92 7.16
CA LEU A 431 -18.04 -16.22 7.48
C LEU A 431 -18.51 -16.25 8.94
N ASN A 432 -19.66 -16.86 9.13
CA ASN A 432 -20.28 -17.02 10.44
C ASN A 432 -20.38 -15.68 11.24
N PRO A 433 -20.80 -14.54 10.62
CA PRO A 433 -21.01 -13.32 11.36
C PRO A 433 -22.21 -13.45 12.30
N ALA A 434 -22.19 -12.70 13.42
CA ALA A 434 -23.33 -12.59 14.32
C ALA A 434 -24.40 -11.61 13.80
N ALA A 435 -23.98 -10.65 12.97
CA ALA A 435 -24.87 -9.65 12.38
C ALA A 435 -25.42 -10.13 11.00
N VAL A 436 -26.55 -9.57 10.62
CA VAL A 436 -27.18 -9.80 9.29
C VAL A 436 -27.07 -8.49 8.51
N PRO A 437 -26.59 -8.51 7.26
CA PRO A 437 -26.52 -7.31 6.45
C PRO A 437 -27.87 -6.63 6.25
N ALA A 438 -27.88 -5.31 6.31
CA ALA A 438 -29.02 -4.53 5.87
C ALA A 438 -29.26 -4.72 4.35
N ASP A 439 -30.51 -4.61 3.92
CA ASP A 439 -30.86 -4.64 2.49
C ASP A 439 -30.59 -3.27 1.86
N ARG A 440 -29.31 -2.97 1.67
CA ARG A 440 -28.84 -1.69 1.17
C ARG A 440 -27.58 -1.82 0.33
N THR A 441 -27.48 -0.99 -0.69
CA THR A 441 -26.25 -0.81 -1.50
C THR A 441 -25.42 0.34 -0.92
N HIS A 442 -24.14 0.11 -0.74
CA HIS A 442 -23.16 1.10 -0.24
C HIS A 442 -22.05 1.34 -1.26
N SER A 443 -21.42 2.49 -1.13
CA SER A 443 -20.05 2.71 -1.59
C SER A 443 -19.12 2.54 -0.39
N ALA A 444 -18.19 1.57 -0.43
CA ALA A 444 -17.40 1.22 0.74
C ALA A 444 -15.89 1.24 0.46
N CYS A 445 -15.11 1.59 1.48
CA CYS A 445 -13.66 1.55 1.45
C CYS A 445 -13.09 0.70 2.60
N THR A 446 -11.79 0.42 2.55
CA THR A 446 -11.11 -0.46 3.52
C THR A 446 -11.23 0.01 4.97
N MET A 447 -11.48 1.30 5.22
CA MET A 447 -11.72 1.83 6.58
C MET A 447 -13.02 1.32 7.19
N ASP A 448 -14.02 0.98 6.38
CA ASP A 448 -15.31 0.45 6.85
C ASP A 448 -15.19 -0.97 7.43
N LEU A 449 -14.11 -1.69 7.11
CA LEU A 449 -13.87 -3.04 7.63
C LEU A 449 -13.63 -3.08 9.15
N PHE A 450 -13.14 -2.00 9.76
CA PHE A 450 -12.94 -1.95 11.21
C PHE A 450 -14.26 -2.08 11.99
N PRO A 451 -15.23 -1.14 11.89
CA PRO A 451 -16.51 -1.29 12.57
C PRO A 451 -17.30 -2.51 12.09
N THR A 452 -17.21 -2.84 10.81
CA THR A 452 -17.89 -4.02 10.24
C THR A 452 -17.39 -5.33 10.85
N THR A 453 -16.08 -5.45 11.12
CA THR A 453 -15.50 -6.62 11.80
C THR A 453 -16.03 -6.78 13.21
N LEU A 454 -16.11 -5.70 14.00
CA LEU A 454 -16.66 -5.73 15.35
C LEU A 454 -18.17 -6.08 15.32
N ALA A 455 -18.93 -5.50 14.40
CA ALA A 455 -20.34 -5.85 14.23
C ALA A 455 -20.53 -7.32 13.83
N ALA A 456 -19.69 -7.85 12.94
CA ALA A 456 -19.68 -9.27 12.60
C ALA A 456 -19.41 -10.18 13.79
N MET A 457 -18.67 -9.72 14.79
CA MET A 457 -18.45 -10.42 16.06
C MET A 457 -19.61 -10.28 17.05
N GLY A 458 -20.63 -9.49 16.71
CA GLY A 458 -21.81 -9.25 17.55
C GLY A 458 -21.64 -8.07 18.50
N VAL A 459 -20.67 -7.20 18.28
CA VAL A 459 -20.51 -5.96 19.05
C VAL A 459 -21.51 -4.93 18.52
N GLU A 460 -22.32 -4.37 19.42
CA GLU A 460 -23.18 -3.23 19.10
C GLU A 460 -22.35 -1.94 19.19
N ILE A 461 -22.46 -1.12 18.13
CA ILE A 461 -21.70 0.13 17.97
C ILE A 461 -22.71 1.28 17.97
N GLU A 462 -22.70 2.14 18.98
CA GLU A 462 -23.58 3.31 19.00
C GLU A 462 -23.23 4.25 17.84
N GLY A 463 -24.22 4.46 16.97
CA GLY A 463 -24.07 5.29 15.76
C GLY A 463 -23.36 4.61 14.60
N ASP A 464 -23.01 3.33 14.67
CA ASP A 464 -22.48 2.51 13.57
C ASP A 464 -21.21 3.04 12.89
N ARG A 465 -20.40 3.85 13.59
CA ARG A 465 -19.11 4.39 13.09
C ARG A 465 -17.97 4.22 14.08
N LEU A 466 -16.77 3.90 13.56
CA LEU A 466 -15.51 3.90 14.31
C LEU A 466 -14.39 4.36 13.39
N GLY A 467 -13.52 5.27 13.86
CA GLY A 467 -12.59 5.95 12.98
C GLY A 467 -13.36 6.79 11.95
N LEU A 468 -13.03 6.62 10.70
CA LEU A 468 -13.79 7.15 9.55
C LEU A 468 -14.70 6.08 8.91
N GLY A 469 -14.61 4.84 9.37
CA GLY A 469 -15.36 3.71 8.82
C GLY A 469 -16.77 3.59 9.35
N THR A 470 -17.65 3.02 8.55
CA THR A 470 -19.06 2.73 8.87
C THR A 470 -19.29 1.22 8.90
N ASN A 471 -20.12 0.75 9.82
CA ASN A 471 -20.57 -0.63 9.92
C ASN A 471 -21.47 -1.00 8.73
N LEU A 472 -20.98 -1.83 7.82
CA LEU A 472 -21.70 -2.24 6.59
C LEU A 472 -22.88 -3.20 6.87
N PHE A 473 -23.02 -3.71 8.08
CA PHE A 473 -24.24 -4.45 8.47
C PHE A 473 -25.42 -3.52 8.78
N SER A 474 -25.18 -2.21 8.97
CA SER A 474 -26.19 -1.21 9.28
C SER A 474 -26.75 -0.50 8.05
N ASP A 475 -27.83 0.27 8.23
CA ASP A 475 -28.40 1.14 7.20
C ASP A 475 -27.70 2.51 7.11
N ARG A 476 -26.64 2.74 7.88
CA ARG A 476 -25.97 4.03 7.92
C ARG A 476 -25.15 4.29 6.67
N ASP A 477 -25.25 5.52 6.13
CA ASP A 477 -24.40 5.99 5.03
C ASP A 477 -22.91 5.92 5.41
N THR A 478 -22.07 5.40 4.50
CA THR A 478 -20.61 5.52 4.59
C THR A 478 -20.17 6.94 4.27
N ILE A 479 -18.91 7.29 4.56
CA ILE A 479 -18.36 8.59 4.12
C ILE A 479 -18.36 8.72 2.58
N LEU A 480 -18.28 7.60 1.85
CA LEU A 480 -18.36 7.60 0.39
C LEU A 480 -19.79 7.83 -0.10
N ASP A 481 -20.79 7.32 0.60
CA ASP A 481 -22.20 7.58 0.29
C ASP A 481 -22.58 9.03 0.57
N GLU A 482 -22.05 9.63 1.67
CA GLU A 482 -22.38 10.99 2.09
C GLU A 482 -21.68 12.06 1.23
N PHE A 483 -20.41 11.88 0.89
CA PHE A 483 -19.58 12.93 0.27
C PHE A 483 -19.13 12.61 -1.15
N GLY A 484 -19.22 11.36 -1.58
CA GLY A 484 -18.67 10.89 -2.85
C GLY A 484 -17.16 10.65 -2.80
N LYS A 485 -16.68 9.74 -3.65
CA LYS A 485 -15.31 9.25 -3.68
C LYS A 485 -14.27 10.36 -3.93
N GLU A 486 -14.49 11.19 -4.94
CA GLU A 486 -13.56 12.25 -5.35
C GLU A 486 -13.34 13.27 -4.22
N GLU A 487 -14.42 13.67 -3.56
CA GLU A 487 -14.34 14.61 -2.44
C GLU A 487 -13.61 13.97 -1.25
N VAL A 488 -13.95 12.73 -0.88
CA VAL A 488 -13.30 12.02 0.23
C VAL A 488 -11.79 11.89 -0.03
N ILE A 489 -11.38 11.47 -1.22
CA ILE A 489 -9.96 11.38 -1.60
C ILE A 489 -9.28 12.74 -1.49
N SER A 490 -9.91 13.79 -2.05
CA SER A 490 -9.37 15.14 -2.01
C SER A 490 -9.15 15.62 -0.58
N GLN A 491 -10.13 15.42 0.30
CA GLN A 491 -10.07 15.84 1.70
C GLN A 491 -9.06 15.01 2.52
N LEU A 492 -9.04 13.69 2.32
CA LEU A 492 -8.10 12.81 3.02
C LEU A 492 -6.64 13.08 2.61
N ASN A 493 -6.38 13.50 1.38
CA ASN A 493 -5.03 13.82 0.92
C ASN A 493 -4.50 15.14 1.49
N MET A 494 -5.36 16.09 1.86
CA MET A 494 -4.94 17.36 2.47
C MET A 494 -4.34 17.13 3.87
N LYS A 495 -3.53 18.10 4.33
CA LYS A 495 -2.98 18.09 5.68
C LYS A 495 -4.11 18.22 6.71
N SER A 496 -4.06 17.43 7.78
CA SER A 496 -4.97 17.54 8.91
C SER A 496 -4.17 17.74 10.19
N ASP A 497 -4.35 18.89 10.84
CA ASP A 497 -3.66 19.18 12.11
C ASP A 497 -4.14 18.22 13.21
N PHE A 498 -5.44 17.87 13.22
CA PHE A 498 -5.99 16.85 14.13
C PHE A 498 -5.29 15.49 13.93
N TYR A 499 -5.18 15.03 12.68
CA TYR A 499 -4.50 13.77 12.41
C TYR A 499 -3.02 13.80 12.84
N ASP A 500 -2.33 14.88 12.52
CA ASP A 500 -0.90 15.02 12.82
C ASP A 500 -0.66 15.06 14.34
N HIS A 501 -1.41 15.86 15.09
CA HIS A 501 -1.19 16.03 16.52
C HIS A 501 -1.82 14.93 17.36
N GLU A 502 -3.10 14.67 17.20
CA GLU A 502 -3.81 13.72 18.06
C GLU A 502 -3.57 12.26 17.67
N LEU A 503 -3.67 11.91 16.38
CA LEU A 503 -3.60 10.52 15.96
C LEU A 503 -2.17 10.04 15.73
N LEU A 504 -1.37 10.82 14.97
CA LEU A 504 -0.02 10.42 14.61
C LEU A 504 0.99 10.57 15.75
N TYR A 505 0.85 11.63 16.57
CA TYR A 505 1.79 11.91 17.66
C TYR A 505 1.22 11.66 19.06
N GLY A 506 -0.09 11.47 19.21
CA GLY A 506 -0.74 11.31 20.50
C GLY A 506 -0.65 12.55 21.40
N GLU A 507 -0.47 13.73 20.80
CA GLU A 507 -0.40 15.02 21.48
C GLU A 507 -1.75 15.74 21.28
N PRO A 508 -2.33 16.36 22.33
CA PRO A 508 -3.56 17.13 22.13
C PRO A 508 -3.31 18.28 21.12
N ALA A 509 -4.29 18.54 20.25
CA ALA A 509 -4.22 19.69 19.35
C ALA A 509 -3.99 20.96 20.20
N GLU A 510 -3.02 21.81 19.81
CA GLU A 510 -2.86 23.12 20.43
C GLU A 510 -4.17 23.91 20.19
N GLU A 511 -4.86 24.30 21.28
CA GLU A 511 -5.98 25.22 21.18
C GLU A 511 -5.45 26.50 20.49
N THR A 512 -5.80 26.67 19.24
CA THR A 512 -5.52 27.94 18.53
C THR A 512 -6.50 28.97 19.05
N ASP A 513 -5.99 29.85 19.94
CA ASP A 513 -6.67 31.09 20.39
C ASP A 513 -7.04 32.03 19.21
#